data_dcb8334288c9e13a310afe6330afc8c9
#
_entry.id   dcb8334288c9e13a310afe6330afc8c9
#
_cell.length_a   1.000
_cell.length_b   1.000
_cell.length_c   1.000
_cell.angle_alpha   90.00
_cell.angle_beta   90.00
_cell.angle_gamma   90.00
#
_symmetry.space_group_name_H-M   'P 1'
#
loop_
_entity.id
_entity.type
_entity.pdbx_description
1 polymer ?
#
loop_
_entity_poly.entity_id
_entity_poly.type
_entity_poly.pdbx_seq_one_letter_code
_entity_poly.pdbx_strand_id
1 'polypeptide(L)'
;MPTINQLPTVTQVSGGDQLPLFVTNQGDARRCSVTTLIEYLQANFGAVVCSSVQTTPITFVQLPTAVGNTGARAFITDGSTTTFAATVAGGGANMVPVYSDGTNWKVG
;
A
#
# COMPACT_ATOMS: atom_id res chain seq x y z
N MET A 1 21.74 0.16 32.61
CA MET A 1 20.75 0.37 31.53
C MET A 1 20.75 -0.86 30.64
N PRO A 2 19.60 -1.44 30.30
CA PRO A 2 19.58 -2.59 29.41
C PRO A 2 19.99 -2.18 28.00
N THR A 3 20.63 -3.10 27.28
CA THR A 3 20.87 -2.98 25.85
C THR A 3 19.59 -3.26 25.07
N ILE A 4 19.57 -2.92 23.78
CA ILE A 4 18.41 -3.17 22.91
C ILE A 4 18.02 -4.66 22.96
N ASN A 5 18.99 -5.58 22.98
CA ASN A 5 18.74 -7.02 23.03
C ASN A 5 18.09 -7.49 24.34
N GLN A 6 18.14 -6.67 25.39
CA GLN A 6 17.57 -7.00 26.70
C GLN A 6 16.17 -6.43 26.90
N LEU A 7 15.67 -5.64 25.94
CA LEU A 7 14.31 -5.12 26.00
C LEU A 7 13.31 -6.23 25.66
N PRO A 8 12.11 -6.18 26.27
CA PRO A 8 11.05 -7.11 25.90
C PRO A 8 10.70 -7.02 24.42
N THR A 9 10.39 -8.16 23.81
CA THR A 9 9.95 -8.23 22.41
C THR A 9 8.47 -7.86 22.33
N VAL A 10 8.10 -7.06 21.32
CA VAL A 10 6.70 -6.79 21.01
C VAL A 10 6.23 -7.69 19.87
N THR A 11 4.96 -8.04 19.88
CA THR A 11 4.32 -8.84 18.82
C THR A 11 3.47 -8.00 17.88
N GLN A 12 3.14 -6.78 18.26
CA GLN A 12 2.34 -5.85 17.48
C GLN A 12 2.83 -4.42 17.72
N VAL A 13 2.70 -3.59 16.69
CA VAL A 13 2.94 -2.14 16.78
C VAL A 13 1.72 -1.39 16.26
N SER A 14 1.51 -0.18 16.77
CA SER A 14 0.49 0.74 16.29
C SER A 14 1.10 2.07 15.91
N GLY A 15 0.35 2.90 15.17
CA GLY A 15 0.87 4.12 14.58
C GLY A 15 1.46 5.12 15.58
N GLY A 16 0.96 5.11 16.82
CA GLY A 16 1.46 6.00 17.89
C GLY A 16 2.70 5.49 18.61
N ASP A 17 3.11 4.25 18.37
CA ASP A 17 4.30 3.70 18.99
C ASP A 17 5.55 4.45 18.52
N GLN A 18 6.57 4.50 19.38
CA GLN A 18 7.74 5.34 19.17
C GLN A 18 8.98 4.50 18.91
N LEU A 19 9.84 5.00 18.02
CA LEU A 19 11.15 4.46 17.71
C LEU A 19 12.21 5.50 18.04
N PRO A 20 13.30 5.14 18.76
CA PRO A 20 14.44 6.04 18.90
C PRO A 20 15.24 6.07 17.60
N LEU A 21 15.72 7.26 17.23
CA LEU A 21 16.63 7.39 16.11
C LEU A 21 17.57 8.59 16.30
N PHE A 22 18.73 8.54 15.64
CA PHE A 22 19.67 9.64 15.60
C PHE A 22 19.42 10.44 14.32
N VAL A 23 19.12 11.74 14.48
CA VAL A 23 18.86 12.63 13.35
C VAL A 23 20.14 13.36 13.01
N THR A 24 20.71 13.10 11.83
CA THR A 24 22.02 13.58 11.41
C THR A 24 22.16 15.11 11.52
N ASN A 25 21.13 15.83 11.08
CA ASN A 25 21.17 17.30 11.05
C ASN A 25 20.91 17.96 12.40
N GLN A 26 20.51 17.20 13.40
CA GLN A 26 20.19 17.72 14.74
C GLN A 26 21.20 17.30 15.80
N GLY A 27 22.08 16.34 15.47
CA GLY A 27 23.20 15.96 16.32
C GLY A 27 22.85 15.25 17.62
N ASP A 28 21.60 14.87 17.84
CA ASP A 28 21.19 14.19 19.07
C ASP A 28 20.12 13.12 18.79
N ALA A 29 19.83 12.31 19.82
CA ALA A 29 18.82 11.28 19.72
C ALA A 29 17.42 11.93 19.73
N ARG A 30 16.56 11.44 18.84
CA ARG A 30 15.18 11.87 18.69
C ARG A 30 14.28 10.62 18.71
N ARG A 31 13.00 10.84 18.66
CA ARG A 31 12.01 9.77 18.50
C ARG A 31 11.10 10.09 17.33
N CYS A 32 10.62 9.06 16.66
CA CYS A 32 9.55 9.20 15.70
C CYS A 32 8.49 8.14 15.94
N SER A 33 7.24 8.44 15.59
CA SER A 33 6.18 7.43 15.61
C SER A 33 6.29 6.49 14.43
N VAL A 34 5.68 5.32 14.55
CA VAL A 34 5.54 4.38 13.42
C VAL A 34 4.83 5.06 12.25
N THR A 35 3.79 5.87 12.54
CA THR A 35 3.08 6.64 11.50
C THR A 35 4.03 7.57 10.74
N THR A 36 4.88 8.33 11.44
CA THR A 36 5.84 9.23 10.80
C THR A 36 6.82 8.48 9.90
N LEU A 37 7.30 7.32 10.34
CA LEU A 37 8.20 6.48 9.53
C LEU A 37 7.51 5.99 8.27
N ILE A 38 6.25 5.55 8.36
CA ILE A 38 5.46 5.10 7.21
C ILE A 38 5.26 6.25 6.22
N GLU A 39 4.92 7.44 6.69
CA GLU A 39 4.75 8.63 5.85
C GLU A 39 6.02 8.96 5.07
N TYR A 40 7.17 8.90 5.74
CA TYR A 40 8.45 9.12 5.07
C TYR A 40 8.72 8.07 3.99
N LEU A 41 8.47 6.80 4.27
CA LEU A 41 8.67 5.72 3.31
C LEU A 41 7.75 5.90 2.09
N GLN A 42 6.47 6.21 2.30
CA GLN A 42 5.52 6.44 1.22
C GLN A 42 5.92 7.62 0.33
N ALA A 43 6.39 8.71 0.93
CA ALA A 43 6.79 9.90 0.19
C ALA A 43 8.09 9.70 -0.62
N ASN A 44 8.92 8.73 -0.24
CA ASN A 44 10.23 8.52 -0.84
C ASN A 44 10.35 7.22 -1.64
N PHE A 45 9.25 6.51 -1.87
CA PHE A 45 9.28 5.38 -2.77
C PHE A 45 9.54 5.85 -4.20
N GLY A 46 10.63 5.34 -4.79
CA GLY A 46 10.88 5.42 -6.22
C GLY A 46 10.39 4.16 -6.92
N ALA A 47 11.24 3.56 -7.75
CA ALA A 47 10.93 2.28 -8.37
C ALA A 47 10.97 1.16 -7.33
N VAL A 48 9.97 0.28 -7.38
CA VAL A 48 9.96 -0.97 -6.61
C VAL A 48 10.44 -2.10 -7.52
N VAL A 49 11.58 -2.69 -7.18
CA VAL A 49 12.18 -3.79 -7.96
C VAL A 49 12.04 -5.08 -7.17
N CYS A 50 11.23 -6.00 -7.68
CA CYS A 50 10.96 -7.29 -7.03
C CYS A 50 10.61 -8.33 -8.08
N SER A 51 10.69 -9.62 -7.70
CA SER A 51 10.35 -10.72 -8.60
C SER A 51 8.86 -10.77 -8.94
N SER A 52 8.00 -10.40 -8.01
CA SER A 52 6.54 -10.37 -8.21
C SER A 52 5.89 -9.42 -7.22
N VAL A 53 4.74 -8.90 -7.60
CA VAL A 53 3.87 -8.12 -6.71
C VAL A 53 2.53 -8.85 -6.63
N GLN A 54 2.13 -9.20 -5.42
CA GLN A 54 0.83 -9.82 -5.16
C GLN A 54 -0.10 -8.76 -4.56
N THR A 55 -1.18 -8.45 -5.27
CA THR A 55 -2.24 -7.59 -4.75
C THR A 55 -3.31 -8.46 -4.10
N THR A 56 -3.93 -7.97 -3.02
CA THR A 56 -5.03 -8.68 -2.38
C THR A 56 -6.23 -8.70 -3.31
N PRO A 57 -6.77 -9.89 -3.69
CA PRO A 57 -7.98 -9.95 -4.50
C PRO A 57 -9.17 -9.35 -3.73
N ILE A 58 -9.91 -8.49 -4.39
CA ILE A 58 -11.08 -7.80 -3.81
C ILE A 58 -12.24 -7.82 -4.81
N THR A 59 -13.43 -7.44 -4.34
CA THR A 59 -14.57 -7.26 -5.23
C THR A 59 -14.58 -5.86 -5.83
N PHE A 60 -15.34 -5.67 -6.91
CA PHE A 60 -15.44 -4.36 -7.58
C PHE A 60 -15.86 -3.25 -6.60
N VAL A 61 -16.82 -3.51 -5.73
CA VAL A 61 -17.31 -2.51 -4.76
C VAL A 61 -16.28 -2.11 -3.71
N GLN A 62 -15.24 -2.92 -3.52
CA GLN A 62 -14.15 -2.63 -2.59
C GLN A 62 -13.03 -1.80 -3.21
N LEU A 63 -13.06 -1.58 -4.52
CA LEU A 63 -12.09 -0.72 -5.19
C LEU A 63 -12.23 0.71 -4.68
N PRO A 64 -11.11 1.41 -4.44
CA PRO A 64 -11.16 2.85 -4.18
C PRO A 64 -11.65 3.59 -5.43
N THR A 65 -11.99 4.86 -5.28
CA THR A 65 -12.37 5.68 -6.44
C THR A 65 -11.25 5.72 -7.47
N ALA A 66 -11.59 5.61 -8.75
CA ALA A 66 -10.61 5.73 -9.82
C ALA A 66 -10.10 7.16 -9.95
N VAL A 67 -10.95 8.15 -9.68
CA VAL A 67 -10.59 9.56 -9.73
C VAL A 67 -9.56 9.87 -8.64
N GLY A 68 -8.46 10.51 -9.04
CA GLY A 68 -7.35 10.80 -8.14
C GLY A 68 -6.38 9.64 -7.91
N ASN A 69 -6.65 8.48 -8.51
CA ASN A 69 -5.81 7.27 -8.36
C ASN A 69 -5.29 6.77 -9.71
N THR A 70 -5.00 7.66 -10.64
CA THR A 70 -4.47 7.29 -11.97
C THR A 70 -3.23 6.41 -11.82
N GLY A 71 -3.22 5.29 -12.51
CA GLY A 71 -2.11 4.33 -12.47
C GLY A 71 -2.18 3.33 -11.33
N ALA A 72 -3.13 3.46 -10.41
CA ALA A 72 -3.35 2.46 -9.38
C ALA A 72 -3.73 1.12 -10.01
N ARG A 73 -3.30 0.03 -9.38
CA ARG A 73 -3.56 -1.33 -9.85
C ARG A 73 -4.18 -2.16 -8.74
N ALA A 74 -5.07 -3.05 -9.13
CA ALA A 74 -5.73 -3.98 -8.21
C ALA A 74 -6.09 -5.26 -8.94
N PHE A 75 -6.64 -6.23 -8.23
CA PHE A 75 -7.13 -7.49 -8.79
C PHE A 75 -8.52 -7.75 -8.23
N ILE A 76 -9.51 -7.91 -9.11
CA ILE A 76 -10.89 -8.16 -8.70
C ILE A 76 -11.33 -9.59 -9.01
N THR A 77 -12.29 -10.07 -8.22
CA THR A 77 -12.78 -11.45 -8.29
C THR A 77 -14.15 -11.58 -8.95
N ASP A 78 -14.85 -10.47 -9.18
CA ASP A 78 -16.23 -10.44 -9.64
C ASP A 78 -16.43 -9.57 -10.89
N GLY A 79 -15.41 -9.47 -11.75
CA GLY A 79 -15.51 -8.68 -12.97
C GLY A 79 -16.57 -9.20 -13.94
N SER A 80 -17.27 -8.27 -14.57
CA SER A 80 -18.30 -8.61 -15.57
C SER A 80 -17.72 -8.93 -16.94
N THR A 81 -16.47 -8.60 -17.20
CA THR A 81 -15.82 -8.81 -18.48
C THR A 81 -14.31 -9.10 -18.30
N THR A 82 -13.74 -9.77 -19.29
CA THR A 82 -12.29 -10.01 -19.38
C THR A 82 -11.64 -9.21 -20.51
N THR A 83 -12.40 -8.37 -21.20
CA THR A 83 -11.92 -7.62 -22.35
C THR A 83 -10.95 -6.55 -21.91
N PHE A 84 -9.74 -6.56 -22.47
CA PHE A 84 -8.70 -5.57 -22.18
C PHE A 84 -9.21 -4.15 -22.46
N ALA A 85 -8.88 -3.25 -21.54
CA ALA A 85 -9.26 -1.83 -21.56
C ALA A 85 -10.76 -1.54 -21.46
N ALA A 86 -11.60 -2.56 -21.28
CA ALA A 86 -13.02 -2.33 -21.01
C ALA A 86 -13.19 -1.71 -19.61
N THR A 87 -14.22 -0.88 -19.47
CA THR A 87 -14.59 -0.33 -18.16
C THR A 87 -15.07 -1.45 -17.25
N VAL A 88 -14.52 -1.49 -16.07
CA VAL A 88 -14.80 -2.53 -15.08
C VAL A 88 -16.16 -2.31 -14.45
N ALA A 89 -16.89 -3.40 -14.27
CA ALA A 89 -18.10 -3.46 -13.46
C ALA A 89 -18.09 -4.76 -12.67
N GLY A 90 -18.82 -4.79 -11.58
CA GLY A 90 -19.00 -5.97 -10.74
C GLY A 90 -20.16 -6.83 -11.21
N GLY A 91 -20.46 -7.86 -10.43
CA GLY A 91 -21.61 -8.76 -10.65
C GLY A 91 -21.35 -9.94 -11.56
N GLY A 92 -20.11 -10.09 -12.04
CA GLY A 92 -19.68 -11.27 -12.78
C GLY A 92 -18.91 -12.26 -11.90
N ALA A 93 -18.20 -13.16 -12.56
CA ALA A 93 -17.38 -14.17 -11.89
C ALA A 93 -15.94 -14.21 -12.46
N ASN A 94 -15.51 -13.15 -13.14
CA ASN A 94 -14.20 -13.11 -13.78
C ASN A 94 -13.16 -12.54 -12.81
N MET A 95 -12.07 -13.25 -12.67
CA MET A 95 -10.89 -12.82 -11.90
C MET A 95 -9.96 -12.09 -12.86
N VAL A 96 -9.84 -10.77 -12.71
CA VAL A 96 -9.09 -9.93 -13.65
C VAL A 96 -8.24 -8.87 -12.95
N PRO A 97 -7.03 -8.59 -13.47
CA PRO A 97 -6.29 -7.41 -13.06
C PRO A 97 -6.97 -6.16 -13.62
N VAL A 98 -6.89 -5.07 -12.87
CA VAL A 98 -7.50 -3.80 -13.24
C VAL A 98 -6.55 -2.64 -12.94
N TYR A 99 -6.70 -1.55 -13.69
CA TYR A 99 -5.96 -0.32 -13.45
C TYR A 99 -6.90 0.89 -13.53
N SER A 100 -6.55 1.95 -12.83
CA SER A 100 -7.27 3.22 -12.92
C SER A 100 -6.67 4.10 -14.03
N ASP A 101 -7.51 4.58 -14.94
CA ASP A 101 -7.10 5.58 -15.93
C ASP A 101 -7.30 7.03 -15.45
N GLY A 102 -7.69 7.20 -14.18
CA GLY A 102 -7.98 8.50 -13.59
C GLY A 102 -9.46 8.89 -13.64
N THR A 103 -10.27 8.14 -14.34
CA THR A 103 -11.73 8.35 -14.46
C THR A 103 -12.46 7.06 -14.12
N ASN A 104 -12.01 5.94 -14.64
CA ASN A 104 -12.63 4.64 -14.47
C ASN A 104 -11.57 3.56 -14.17
N TRP A 105 -12.01 2.48 -13.56
CA TRP A 105 -11.23 1.26 -13.52
C TRP A 105 -11.39 0.50 -14.84
N LYS A 106 -10.28 0.02 -15.38
CA LYS A 106 -10.20 -0.68 -16.66
C LYS A 106 -9.56 -2.06 -16.47
N VAL A 107 -9.95 -3.01 -17.30
CA VAL A 107 -9.34 -4.35 -17.34
C VAL A 107 -7.93 -4.26 -17.96
N GLY A 108 -6.94 -4.82 -17.27
CA GLY A 108 -5.57 -4.84 -17.82
C GLY A 108 -4.44 -5.00 -16.82
#